data_4ab1f156e44c47ad90a2d2beee4daf20
#
_entry.id   4ab1f156e44c47ad90a2d2beee4daf20
#
_cell.length_a   1.000
_cell.length_b   1.000
_cell.length_c   1.000
_cell.angle_alpha   90.00
_cell.angle_beta   90.00
_cell.angle_gamma   90.00
#
_symmetry.space_group_name_H-M   'P 1'
#
loop_
_entity.id
_entity.type
_entity.pdbx_description
1 polymer ?
#
loop_
_entity_poly.entity_id
_entity_poly.type
_entity_poly.pdbx_seq_one_letter_code
_entity_poly.pdbx_strand_id
1 'polypeptide(L)'
;MLAVHKTALDAGRFPPDCFPMETITYISTRGGGSPLGFQDAVMTGLAPDGGLLVPTELPLVADRLDAWAGLSYPELAYEVMRPFVDIPPDDLRDLIARSYATFDHPAVAPTVTVGDVHVLELFHGPTLAFKDIALQFLGNFFEYTLAQRGQRMNILAATSGDTGSAAIYGVRGRDRINIFVMHPQGRVAPLQEKQMTTVLDDNVFNLAVDGTFDDAQRVMKALFRDLPFKEKYALGAVNSVNWARVLAQMVYYFYAGLQVRRETGAAQVSFAVPTGNFGDILAGYYAARMGLPVKQLILATNENDILARFFNTGEYQLGTVVPTASPSMDIQVASNFERYLFDKVERDVDRLVTMLEGFEQTGALRVPLTSGSVVDPLFAAGVGDRVATLDTIRRYHATHGYLLDPHTAVGVAVGERFMEDGVPLIALATAHPAKFSQAIEDATGQDLAHHPRLDALKDAPTRCVALPAEVEAVRSYITEQVD
;
A
#
# COMPACT_ATOMS: atom_id res chain seq x y z
N MET A 1 -36.19 13.23 27.27
CA MET A 1 -36.11 11.77 27.45
C MET A 1 -36.29 11.14 26.09
N LEU A 2 -35.22 10.87 25.37
CA LEU A 2 -35.22 10.14 24.10
C LEU A 2 -34.37 8.90 24.33
N ALA A 3 -35.02 7.75 24.27
CA ALA A 3 -34.39 6.45 24.48
C ALA A 3 -33.56 6.07 23.24
N VAL A 4 -32.27 5.87 23.45
CA VAL A 4 -31.33 5.31 22.45
C VAL A 4 -31.52 3.80 22.43
N HIS A 5 -32.11 3.29 21.36
CA HIS A 5 -32.16 1.84 21.09
C HIS A 5 -30.76 1.33 20.76
N LYS A 6 -30.14 0.61 21.69
CA LYS A 6 -29.04 -0.31 21.43
C LYS A 6 -29.60 -1.50 20.66
N THR A 7 -29.37 -1.56 19.35
CA THR A 7 -29.51 -2.79 18.58
C THR A 7 -28.34 -3.72 18.96
N ALA A 8 -28.67 -4.80 19.64
CA ALA A 8 -27.76 -5.91 19.91
C ALA A 8 -27.37 -6.55 18.58
N LEU A 9 -26.07 -6.57 18.27
CA LEU A 9 -25.50 -7.38 17.21
C LEU A 9 -25.72 -8.87 17.54
N ASP A 10 -26.36 -9.56 16.63
CA ASP A 10 -26.77 -10.95 16.74
C ASP A 10 -25.50 -11.85 16.75
N ALA A 11 -25.17 -12.43 17.91
CA ALA A 11 -23.97 -13.22 18.16
C ALA A 11 -24.05 -14.68 17.61
N GLY A 12 -24.83 -14.89 16.54
CA GLY A 12 -25.28 -16.23 16.11
C GLY A 12 -24.78 -16.75 14.76
N ARG A 13 -23.81 -16.13 14.07
CA ARG A 13 -23.45 -16.51 12.68
C ARG A 13 -22.08 -17.12 12.43
N PHE A 14 -21.27 -17.39 13.43
CA PHE A 14 -19.98 -18.03 13.19
C PHE A 14 -20.00 -19.50 13.63
N PRO A 15 -19.63 -20.46 12.74
CA PRO A 15 -19.39 -21.82 13.18
C PRO A 15 -18.22 -21.84 14.18
N PRO A 16 -18.27 -22.71 15.21
CA PRO A 16 -17.21 -22.79 16.20
C PRO A 16 -15.87 -23.15 15.56
N ASP A 17 -14.81 -22.49 16.02
CA ASP A 17 -13.41 -22.69 15.63
C ASP A 17 -13.00 -24.16 15.81
N CYS A 18 -13.03 -24.93 14.74
CA CYS A 18 -12.57 -26.30 14.70
C CYS A 18 -11.35 -26.44 13.78
N PHE A 19 -10.19 -25.92 14.21
CA PHE A 19 -8.87 -26.46 13.87
C PHE A 19 -7.82 -25.61 14.59
N PRO A 20 -6.85 -26.21 15.31
CA PRO A 20 -5.62 -25.53 15.63
C PRO A 20 -4.85 -25.37 14.32
N MET A 21 -4.99 -24.21 13.66
CA MET A 21 -4.09 -23.88 12.56
C MET A 21 -2.72 -23.64 13.17
N GLU A 22 -1.72 -24.37 12.72
CA GLU A 22 -0.33 -24.00 12.99
C GLU A 22 -0.16 -22.55 12.54
N THR A 23 0.29 -21.70 13.45
CA THR A 23 0.43 -20.27 13.16
C THR A 23 1.51 -20.10 12.10
N ILE A 24 1.16 -19.48 10.96
CA ILE A 24 2.09 -19.19 9.88
C ILE A 24 3.24 -18.32 10.43
N THR A 25 4.47 -18.75 10.18
CA THR A 25 5.67 -18.00 10.54
C THR A 25 6.24 -17.23 9.34
N TYR A 26 7.16 -16.33 9.61
CA TYR A 26 7.74 -15.43 8.61
C TYR A 26 9.24 -15.62 8.52
N ILE A 27 9.75 -15.71 7.31
CA ILE A 27 11.18 -15.88 7.00
C ILE A 27 11.68 -14.72 6.14
N SER A 28 13.00 -14.47 6.19
CA SER A 28 13.65 -13.54 5.28
C SER A 28 13.77 -14.13 3.87
N THR A 29 13.51 -13.31 2.85
CA THR A 29 13.81 -13.65 1.45
C THR A 29 15.28 -13.93 1.19
N ARG A 30 16.18 -13.42 2.06
CA ARG A 30 17.64 -13.62 1.98
C ARG A 30 18.18 -14.67 2.95
N GLY A 31 17.30 -15.35 3.67
CA GLY A 31 17.61 -16.52 4.50
C GLY A 31 18.19 -16.22 5.88
N GLY A 32 18.40 -14.95 6.25
CA GLY A 32 18.96 -14.60 7.56
C GLY A 32 17.91 -14.59 8.67
N GLY A 33 18.35 -14.93 9.88
CA GLY A 33 17.52 -14.94 11.09
C GLY A 33 16.70 -16.21 11.26
N SER A 34 16.03 -16.32 12.41
CA SER A 34 15.07 -17.39 12.70
C SER A 34 13.68 -16.99 12.24
N PRO A 35 12.78 -17.95 11.95
CA PRO A 35 11.38 -17.66 11.67
C PRO A 35 10.74 -16.86 12.81
N LEU A 36 9.92 -15.85 12.44
CA LEU A 36 9.24 -14.94 13.36
C LEU A 36 7.73 -15.21 13.37
N GLY A 37 7.05 -14.93 14.46
CA GLY A 37 5.60 -14.75 14.49
C GLY A 37 5.19 -13.46 13.78
N PHE A 38 3.90 -13.29 13.51
CA PHE A 38 3.38 -12.11 12.81
C PHE A 38 3.72 -10.80 13.55
N GLN A 39 3.48 -10.75 14.85
CA GLN A 39 3.73 -9.54 15.64
C GLN A 39 5.20 -9.11 15.55
N ASP A 40 6.14 -10.06 15.68
CA ASP A 40 7.57 -9.76 15.59
C ASP A 40 7.98 -9.37 14.16
N ALA A 41 7.44 -10.05 13.15
CA ALA A 41 7.71 -9.73 11.75
C ALA A 41 7.26 -8.31 11.38
N VAL A 42 6.08 -7.90 11.84
CA VAL A 42 5.54 -6.55 11.58
C VAL A 42 6.30 -5.47 12.35
N MET A 43 6.65 -5.75 13.63
CA MET A 43 7.43 -4.81 14.45
C MET A 43 8.87 -4.65 13.93
N THR A 44 9.47 -5.70 13.40
CA THR A 44 10.80 -5.67 12.78
C THR A 44 10.78 -4.97 11.42
N GLY A 45 9.73 -5.21 10.63
CA GLY A 45 9.48 -4.59 9.33
C GLY A 45 10.42 -5.06 8.21
N LEU A 46 11.72 -5.16 8.47
CA LEU A 46 12.76 -5.64 7.56
C LEU A 46 13.65 -6.65 8.30
N ALA A 47 14.01 -7.75 7.67
CA ALA A 47 14.87 -8.76 8.30
C ALA A 47 16.29 -8.20 8.57
N PRO A 48 17.01 -8.77 9.56
CA PRO A 48 18.36 -8.28 9.94
C PRO A 48 19.39 -8.33 8.80
N ASP A 49 19.21 -9.24 7.85
CA ASP A 49 20.05 -9.37 6.63
C ASP A 49 19.65 -8.41 5.51
N GLY A 50 18.66 -7.55 5.75
CA GLY A 50 18.11 -6.62 4.77
C GLY A 50 17.08 -7.24 3.81
N GLY A 51 16.77 -8.54 3.96
CA GLY A 51 15.72 -9.22 3.20
C GLY A 51 14.32 -8.84 3.64
N LEU A 52 13.34 -9.16 2.81
CA LEU A 52 11.92 -8.92 3.10
C LEU A 52 11.32 -10.12 3.83
N LEU A 53 10.45 -9.83 4.80
CA LEU A 53 9.74 -10.89 5.52
C LEU A 53 8.55 -11.40 4.69
N VAL A 54 8.46 -12.72 4.51
CA VAL A 54 7.40 -13.41 3.78
C VAL A 54 6.85 -14.57 4.62
N PRO A 55 5.56 -14.92 4.50
CA PRO A 55 5.01 -16.08 5.19
C PRO A 55 5.65 -17.37 4.65
N THR A 56 5.87 -18.34 5.52
CA THR A 56 6.40 -19.66 5.13
C THR A 56 5.49 -20.39 4.16
N GLU A 57 4.18 -20.18 4.28
CA GLU A 57 3.16 -20.75 3.42
C GLU A 57 2.00 -19.79 3.16
N LEU A 58 1.22 -20.04 2.12
CA LEU A 58 -0.02 -19.34 1.81
C LEU A 58 -1.20 -20.30 1.98
N PRO A 59 -2.21 -19.96 2.79
CA PRO A 59 -3.38 -20.80 2.96
C PRO A 59 -4.21 -20.84 1.66
N LEU A 60 -4.63 -22.03 1.25
CA LEU A 60 -5.59 -22.18 0.16
C LEU A 60 -7.00 -22.00 0.73
N VAL A 61 -7.77 -21.05 0.14
CA VAL A 61 -9.10 -20.67 0.63
C VAL A 61 -10.20 -20.80 -0.43
N ALA A 62 -9.90 -21.50 -1.53
CA ALA A 62 -10.83 -21.65 -2.64
C ALA A 62 -12.20 -22.25 -2.24
N ASP A 63 -12.22 -23.14 -1.25
CA ASP A 63 -13.40 -23.76 -0.68
C ASP A 63 -14.25 -22.83 0.21
N ARG A 64 -13.73 -21.66 0.57
CA ARG A 64 -14.38 -20.67 1.44
C ARG A 64 -15.00 -19.50 0.68
N LEU A 65 -14.67 -19.32 -0.59
CA LEU A 65 -15.01 -18.13 -1.37
C LEU A 65 -16.52 -17.89 -1.45
N ASP A 66 -17.33 -18.93 -1.59
CA ASP A 66 -18.78 -18.79 -1.64
C ASP A 66 -19.35 -18.29 -0.30
N ALA A 67 -18.80 -18.77 0.82
CA ALA A 67 -19.19 -18.28 2.15
C ALA A 67 -18.74 -16.83 2.39
N TRP A 68 -17.61 -16.42 1.82
CA TRP A 68 -17.05 -15.09 1.94
C TRP A 68 -17.72 -14.03 1.06
N ALA A 69 -18.39 -14.43 -0.02
CA ALA A 69 -18.96 -13.53 -1.02
C ALA A 69 -20.07 -12.59 -0.49
N GLY A 70 -20.62 -12.88 0.70
CA GLY A 70 -21.66 -12.06 1.35
C GLY A 70 -21.19 -11.27 2.56
N LEU A 71 -19.90 -11.38 2.93
CA LEU A 71 -19.35 -10.72 4.12
C LEU A 71 -19.18 -9.21 3.88
N SER A 72 -19.36 -8.43 4.94
CA SER A 72 -18.92 -7.03 4.95
C SER A 72 -17.40 -6.94 4.88
N TYR A 73 -16.87 -5.77 4.54
CA TYR A 73 -15.41 -5.59 4.43
C TYR A 73 -14.66 -5.95 5.73
N PRO A 74 -15.09 -5.52 6.95
CA PRO A 74 -14.42 -5.93 8.19
C PRO A 74 -14.51 -7.43 8.49
N GLU A 75 -15.64 -8.08 8.18
CA GLU A 75 -15.80 -9.53 8.35
C GLU A 75 -14.87 -10.30 7.41
N LEU A 76 -14.81 -9.89 6.14
CA LEU A 76 -13.89 -10.49 5.17
C LEU A 76 -12.43 -10.23 5.55
N ALA A 77 -12.11 -9.03 6.05
CA ALA A 77 -10.77 -8.71 6.53
C ALA A 77 -10.34 -9.68 7.65
N TYR A 78 -11.22 -9.98 8.58
CA TYR A 78 -10.96 -10.98 9.61
C TYR A 78 -10.66 -12.36 9.03
N GLU A 79 -11.49 -12.84 8.11
CA GLU A 79 -11.33 -14.17 7.49
C GLU A 79 -10.02 -14.28 6.67
N VAL A 80 -9.66 -13.23 5.93
CA VAL A 80 -8.43 -13.20 5.12
C VAL A 80 -7.19 -13.08 6.01
N MET A 81 -7.23 -12.25 7.06
CA MET A 81 -6.05 -11.97 7.89
C MET A 81 -5.81 -13.05 8.96
N ARG A 82 -6.86 -13.65 9.50
CA ARG A 82 -6.78 -14.60 10.63
C ARG A 82 -5.72 -15.69 10.46
N PRO A 83 -5.55 -16.35 9.31
CA PRO A 83 -4.55 -17.40 9.15
C PRO A 83 -3.10 -16.92 9.30
N PHE A 84 -2.86 -15.64 9.06
CA PHE A 84 -1.53 -15.04 9.01
C PHE A 84 -1.06 -14.46 10.35
N VAL A 85 -1.95 -14.31 11.34
CA VAL A 85 -1.66 -13.51 12.53
C VAL A 85 -1.67 -14.38 13.80
N ASP A 86 -0.78 -14.05 14.74
CA ASP A 86 -0.68 -14.63 16.06
C ASP A 86 -1.38 -13.73 17.13
N ILE A 87 -2.50 -13.13 16.76
CA ILE A 87 -3.32 -12.25 17.60
C ILE A 87 -4.60 -12.99 18.00
N PRO A 88 -5.05 -12.88 19.27
CA PRO A 88 -6.33 -13.44 19.69
C PRO A 88 -7.48 -12.99 18.78
N PRO A 89 -8.45 -13.88 18.47
CA PRO A 89 -9.53 -13.59 17.53
C PRO A 89 -10.31 -12.31 17.83
N ASP A 90 -10.64 -12.05 19.10
CA ASP A 90 -11.43 -10.87 19.47
C ASP A 90 -10.60 -9.58 19.37
N ASP A 91 -9.31 -9.64 19.70
CA ASP A 91 -8.39 -8.51 19.53
C ASP A 91 -8.20 -8.16 18.05
N LEU A 92 -8.08 -9.18 17.18
CA LEU A 92 -7.99 -8.96 15.73
C LEU A 92 -9.26 -8.30 15.18
N ARG A 93 -10.45 -8.75 15.63
CA ARG A 93 -11.73 -8.13 15.22
C ARG A 93 -11.80 -6.66 15.67
N ASP A 94 -11.37 -6.36 16.89
CA ASP A 94 -11.33 -4.98 17.41
C ASP A 94 -10.33 -4.11 16.60
N LEU A 95 -9.14 -4.62 16.33
CA LEU A 95 -8.13 -3.92 15.50
C LEU A 95 -8.69 -3.59 14.09
N ILE A 96 -9.35 -4.54 13.45
CA ILE A 96 -9.98 -4.36 12.14
C ILE A 96 -11.11 -3.33 12.22
N ALA A 97 -12.01 -3.48 13.18
CA ALA A 97 -13.15 -2.57 13.35
C ALA A 97 -12.69 -1.12 13.57
N ARG A 98 -11.71 -0.88 14.47
CA ARG A 98 -11.13 0.45 14.70
C ARG A 98 -10.43 1.02 13.47
N SER A 99 -9.77 0.18 12.70
CA SER A 99 -9.04 0.61 11.51
C SER A 99 -9.97 1.13 10.42
N TYR A 100 -11.07 0.44 10.19
CA TYR A 100 -11.98 0.79 9.10
C TYR A 100 -13.14 1.71 9.51
N ALA A 101 -13.32 1.98 10.81
CA ALA A 101 -14.27 2.99 11.30
C ALA A 101 -13.91 4.43 10.89
N THR A 102 -12.68 4.67 10.41
CA THR A 102 -12.22 5.99 9.94
C THR A 102 -12.56 6.28 8.49
N PHE A 103 -13.14 5.31 7.76
CA PHE A 103 -13.50 5.44 6.35
C PHE A 103 -14.90 6.05 6.19
N ASP A 104 -15.08 6.89 5.17
CA ASP A 104 -16.34 7.59 4.91
C ASP A 104 -17.41 6.69 4.30
N HIS A 105 -17.00 5.62 3.62
CA HIS A 105 -17.91 4.72 2.94
C HIS A 105 -18.08 3.41 3.74
N PRO A 106 -19.32 2.96 3.99
CA PRO A 106 -19.58 1.77 4.81
C PRO A 106 -18.98 0.47 4.23
N ALA A 107 -18.81 0.40 2.92
CA ALA A 107 -18.13 -0.72 2.26
C ALA A 107 -16.58 -0.60 2.29
N VAL A 108 -16.02 0.46 2.90
CA VAL A 108 -14.57 0.76 2.98
C VAL A 108 -13.91 0.91 1.60
N ALA A 109 -14.06 -0.07 0.74
CA ALA A 109 -13.55 -0.12 -0.63
C ALA A 109 -14.69 -0.54 -1.59
N PRO A 110 -15.64 0.37 -1.90
CA PRO A 110 -16.73 0.07 -2.81
C PRO A 110 -16.24 -0.14 -4.24
N THR A 111 -16.97 -0.97 -4.99
CA THR A 111 -16.77 -1.13 -6.43
C THR A 111 -17.93 -0.49 -7.18
N VAL A 112 -17.64 0.42 -8.11
CA VAL A 112 -18.62 1.11 -8.95
C VAL A 112 -18.42 0.74 -10.42
N THR A 113 -19.50 0.53 -11.16
CA THR A 113 -19.41 0.24 -12.59
C THR A 113 -19.40 1.54 -13.40
N VAL A 114 -18.37 1.75 -14.19
CA VAL A 114 -18.19 2.94 -15.03
C VAL A 114 -17.92 2.50 -16.47
N GLY A 115 -18.94 2.59 -17.32
CA GLY A 115 -18.89 1.97 -18.65
C GLY A 115 -18.74 0.44 -18.54
N ASP A 116 -17.73 -0.11 -19.18
CA ASP A 116 -17.43 -1.55 -19.18
C ASP A 116 -16.39 -1.95 -18.10
N VAL A 117 -15.97 -1.01 -17.25
CA VAL A 117 -14.97 -1.22 -16.20
C VAL A 117 -15.60 -1.14 -14.83
N HIS A 118 -15.23 -2.06 -13.94
CA HIS A 118 -15.51 -1.96 -12.51
C HIS A 118 -14.37 -1.21 -11.84
N VAL A 119 -14.67 -0.07 -11.22
CA VAL A 119 -13.67 0.76 -10.52
C VAL A 119 -13.75 0.45 -9.03
N LEU A 120 -12.66 -0.08 -8.47
CA LEU A 120 -12.52 -0.33 -7.04
C LEU A 120 -11.98 0.93 -6.36
N GLU A 121 -12.84 1.65 -5.65
CA GLU A 121 -12.50 2.91 -5.00
C GLU A 121 -11.79 2.68 -3.66
N LEU A 122 -10.48 2.87 -3.61
CA LEU A 122 -9.63 2.65 -2.45
C LEU A 122 -9.32 3.94 -1.67
N PHE A 123 -10.00 5.03 -1.98
CA PHE A 123 -9.69 6.38 -1.50
C PHE A 123 -10.68 6.95 -0.47
N HIS A 124 -11.51 6.13 0.15
CA HIS A 124 -12.49 6.57 1.16
C HIS A 124 -11.91 6.71 2.58
N GLY A 125 -10.61 6.51 2.73
CA GLY A 125 -9.90 6.68 3.99
C GLY A 125 -9.59 8.15 4.32
N PRO A 126 -8.97 8.41 5.50
CA PRO A 126 -8.76 9.76 6.01
C PRO A 126 -7.88 10.66 5.12
N THR A 127 -6.94 10.10 4.35
CA THR A 127 -6.06 10.88 3.46
C THR A 127 -6.42 10.77 1.99
N LEU A 128 -7.52 10.09 1.66
CA LEU A 128 -8.03 9.94 0.30
C LEU A 128 -7.06 9.20 -0.63
N ALA A 129 -6.38 8.17 -0.10
CA ALA A 129 -5.50 7.28 -0.85
C ALA A 129 -5.58 5.85 -0.34
N PHE A 130 -5.35 4.87 -1.21
CA PHE A 130 -5.37 3.42 -0.88
C PHE A 130 -4.47 3.03 0.29
N LYS A 131 -3.43 3.84 0.53
CA LYS A 131 -2.47 3.63 1.61
C LYS A 131 -3.13 3.65 2.99
N ASP A 132 -4.26 4.33 3.14
CA ASP A 132 -5.03 4.37 4.38
C ASP A 132 -5.49 2.99 4.82
N ILE A 133 -5.91 2.12 3.88
CA ILE A 133 -6.38 0.76 4.18
C ILE A 133 -5.37 0.00 5.03
N ALA A 134 -4.11 0.05 4.62
CA ALA A 134 -3.05 -0.66 5.32
C ALA A 134 -2.49 0.13 6.52
N LEU A 135 -2.39 1.45 6.42
CA LEU A 135 -1.75 2.26 7.46
C LEU A 135 -2.65 2.52 8.66
N GLN A 136 -3.97 2.54 8.50
CA GLN A 136 -4.90 2.54 9.63
C GLN A 136 -4.80 1.23 10.43
N PHE A 137 -4.72 0.08 9.74
CA PHE A 137 -4.51 -1.21 10.41
C PHE A 137 -3.14 -1.27 11.10
N LEU A 138 -2.07 -0.88 10.40
CA LEU A 138 -0.70 -0.92 10.95
C LEU A 138 -0.56 -0.02 12.19
N GLY A 139 -1.16 1.18 12.19
CA GLY A 139 -1.12 2.09 13.33
C GLY A 139 -1.85 1.51 14.56
N ASN A 140 -3.05 0.93 14.38
CA ASN A 140 -3.78 0.23 15.43
C ASN A 140 -2.99 -0.99 15.96
N PHE A 141 -2.36 -1.73 15.07
CA PHE A 141 -1.53 -2.88 15.41
C PHE A 141 -0.29 -2.48 16.23
N PHE A 142 0.42 -1.41 15.84
CA PHE A 142 1.57 -0.92 16.59
C PHE A 142 1.17 -0.50 18.01
N GLU A 143 0.09 0.28 18.17
CA GLU A 143 -0.39 0.69 19.47
C GLU A 143 -0.73 -0.51 20.36
N TYR A 144 -1.44 -1.51 19.82
CA TYR A 144 -1.79 -2.75 20.51
C TYR A 144 -0.54 -3.52 20.98
N THR A 145 0.40 -3.75 20.07
CA THR A 145 1.61 -4.54 20.38
C THR A 145 2.53 -3.80 21.36
N LEU A 146 2.71 -2.48 21.19
CA LEU A 146 3.51 -1.67 22.11
C LEU A 146 2.90 -1.58 23.50
N ALA A 147 1.56 -1.52 23.60
CA ALA A 147 0.87 -1.55 24.90
C ALA A 147 1.09 -2.88 25.63
N GLN A 148 0.96 -4.02 24.94
CA GLN A 148 1.22 -5.35 25.51
C GLN A 148 2.66 -5.51 25.99
N ARG A 149 3.63 -4.96 25.25
CA ARG A 149 5.06 -5.06 25.56
C ARG A 149 5.56 -4.00 26.53
N GLY A 150 4.73 -3.03 26.92
CA GLY A 150 5.15 -1.90 27.73
C GLY A 150 6.19 -1.00 27.05
N GLN A 151 6.25 -1.02 25.70
CA GLN A 151 7.23 -0.33 24.89
C GLN A 151 6.68 0.97 24.27
N ARG A 152 7.58 1.78 23.72
CA ARG A 152 7.29 2.95 22.88
C ARG A 152 8.03 2.83 21.56
N MET A 153 7.62 3.60 20.55
CA MET A 153 8.25 3.64 19.22
C MET A 153 8.29 5.08 18.72
N ASN A 154 9.41 5.47 18.14
CA ASN A 154 9.57 6.71 17.40
C ASN A 154 9.72 6.38 15.92
N ILE A 155 8.68 6.61 15.14
CA ILE A 155 8.68 6.37 13.71
C ILE A 155 9.45 7.50 13.02
N LEU A 156 10.45 7.15 12.21
CA LEU A 156 11.15 8.07 11.34
C LEU A 156 10.84 7.71 9.89
N ALA A 157 10.31 8.66 9.14
CA ALA A 157 9.93 8.47 7.75
C ALA A 157 10.46 9.60 6.86
N ALA A 158 10.83 9.27 5.63
CA ALA A 158 11.08 10.22 4.55
C ALA A 158 10.00 10.03 3.48
N THR A 159 9.38 11.11 3.04
CA THR A 159 8.27 11.07 2.09
C THR A 159 8.36 12.16 1.04
N SER A 160 7.77 11.87 -0.13
CA SER A 160 7.52 12.86 -1.19
C SER A 160 6.03 13.22 -1.31
N GLY A 161 5.16 12.72 -0.41
CA GLY A 161 3.71 13.00 -0.49
C GLY A 161 2.81 12.01 0.25
N ASP A 162 1.95 11.28 -0.47
CA ASP A 162 0.86 10.46 0.05
C ASP A 162 1.21 9.45 1.15
N THR A 163 2.41 8.87 1.12
CA THR A 163 2.82 7.90 2.14
C THR A 163 3.01 8.58 3.50
N GLY A 164 3.54 9.79 3.50
CA GLY A 164 3.74 10.56 4.75
C GLY A 164 2.42 10.93 5.40
N SER A 165 1.48 11.48 4.64
CA SER A 165 0.15 11.83 5.17
C SER A 165 -0.59 10.60 5.69
N ALA A 166 -0.61 9.51 4.95
CA ALA A 166 -1.27 8.28 5.39
C ALA A 166 -0.59 7.66 6.63
N ALA A 167 0.75 7.74 6.76
CA ALA A 167 1.47 7.29 7.95
C ALA A 167 1.13 8.16 9.18
N ILE A 168 1.11 9.48 9.03
CA ILE A 168 0.70 10.41 10.09
C ILE A 168 -0.72 10.06 10.57
N TYR A 169 -1.68 9.95 9.65
CA TYR A 169 -3.07 9.66 10.00
C TYR A 169 -3.27 8.26 10.58
N GLY A 170 -2.37 7.32 10.30
CA GLY A 170 -2.36 6.00 10.92
C GLY A 170 -1.97 6.02 12.40
N VAL A 171 -1.13 6.99 12.83
CA VAL A 171 -0.55 7.00 14.18
C VAL A 171 -0.79 8.28 14.99
N ARG A 172 -1.39 9.31 14.40
CA ARG A 172 -1.70 10.56 15.12
C ARG A 172 -2.57 10.31 16.35
N GLY A 173 -2.27 11.02 17.43
CA GLY A 173 -3.03 10.94 18.68
C GLY A 173 -2.91 9.60 19.42
N ARG A 174 -2.00 8.69 18.99
CA ARG A 174 -1.79 7.41 19.68
C ARG A 174 -0.76 7.55 20.79
N ASP A 175 -1.08 7.01 21.93
CA ASP A 175 -0.14 6.84 23.03
C ASP A 175 1.02 5.92 22.60
N ARG A 176 2.22 6.12 23.09
CA ARG A 176 3.41 5.29 22.86
C ARG A 176 4.04 5.38 21.48
N ILE A 177 3.49 6.16 20.54
CA ILE A 177 4.05 6.32 19.19
C ILE A 177 4.27 7.80 18.90
N ASN A 178 5.49 8.18 18.59
CA ASN A 178 5.80 9.45 17.94
C ASN A 178 6.10 9.21 16.46
N ILE A 179 5.79 10.19 15.61
CA ILE A 179 6.14 10.13 14.21
C ILE A 179 6.86 11.39 13.75
N PHE A 180 8.05 11.21 13.21
CA PHE A 180 8.90 12.23 12.59
C PHE A 180 8.89 12.02 11.09
N VAL A 181 8.33 12.98 10.34
CA VAL A 181 8.19 12.88 8.89
C VAL A 181 9.03 13.93 8.21
N MET A 182 10.10 13.51 7.56
CA MET A 182 10.96 14.36 6.75
C MET A 182 10.41 14.46 5.33
N HIS A 183 10.35 15.68 4.81
CA HIS A 183 10.05 15.94 3.41
C HIS A 183 10.93 17.08 2.87
N PRO A 184 11.25 17.09 1.56
CA PRO A 184 12.06 18.15 0.96
C PRO A 184 11.30 19.47 0.95
N GLN A 185 11.92 20.53 1.48
CA GLN A 185 11.33 21.86 1.60
C GLN A 185 10.94 22.42 0.23
N GLY A 186 9.66 22.81 0.08
CA GLY A 186 9.13 23.42 -1.16
C GLY A 186 9.12 22.51 -2.38
N ARG A 187 9.30 21.19 -2.22
CA ARG A 187 9.32 20.20 -3.33
C ARG A 187 8.25 19.14 -3.24
N VAL A 188 7.38 19.23 -2.24
CA VAL A 188 6.15 18.43 -2.13
C VAL A 188 4.99 19.25 -2.68
N ALA A 189 4.03 18.59 -3.33
CA ALA A 189 2.84 19.28 -3.81
C ALA A 189 2.14 20.01 -2.63
N PRO A 190 1.74 21.28 -2.79
CA PRO A 190 1.26 22.12 -1.65
C PRO A 190 0.13 21.47 -0.86
N LEU A 191 -0.80 20.78 -1.52
CA LEU A 191 -1.91 20.10 -0.87
C LEU A 191 -1.46 18.87 -0.08
N GLN A 192 -0.50 18.12 -0.58
CA GLN A 192 0.07 16.96 0.12
C GLN A 192 0.90 17.41 1.34
N GLU A 193 1.63 18.53 1.23
CA GLU A 193 2.33 19.12 2.35
C GLU A 193 1.33 19.59 3.42
N LYS A 194 0.24 20.25 3.03
CA LYS A 194 -0.86 20.63 3.91
C LYS A 194 -1.48 19.43 4.62
N GLN A 195 -1.70 18.31 3.94
CA GLN A 195 -2.23 17.10 4.58
C GLN A 195 -1.35 16.58 5.73
N MET A 196 -0.05 16.83 5.69
CA MET A 196 0.87 16.47 6.77
C MET A 196 0.96 17.56 7.84
N THR A 197 1.22 18.79 7.44
CA THR A 197 1.60 19.89 8.33
C THR A 197 0.43 20.49 9.12
N THR A 198 -0.82 20.29 8.69
CA THR A 198 -2.03 20.68 9.41
C THR A 198 -2.40 19.73 10.55
N VAL A 199 -1.73 18.58 10.66
CA VAL A 199 -1.91 17.68 11.81
C VAL A 199 -1.10 18.20 12.99
N LEU A 200 -1.81 18.69 14.03
CA LEU A 200 -1.23 19.37 15.18
C LEU A 200 -1.16 18.49 16.45
N ASP A 201 -1.40 17.19 16.32
CA ASP A 201 -1.31 16.24 17.43
C ASP A 201 0.11 16.23 18.01
N ASP A 202 0.24 16.14 19.33
CA ASP A 202 1.52 16.31 20.05
C ASP A 202 2.58 15.25 19.69
N ASN A 203 2.15 14.11 19.17
CA ASN A 203 3.01 13.02 18.76
C ASN A 203 3.43 13.07 17.27
N VAL A 204 3.09 14.16 16.55
CA VAL A 204 3.38 14.31 15.10
C VAL A 204 4.39 15.43 14.88
N PHE A 205 5.50 15.14 14.25
CA PHE A 205 6.59 16.08 13.96
C PHE A 205 6.89 16.10 12.46
N ASN A 206 6.55 17.21 11.79
CA ASN A 206 6.86 17.43 10.38
C ASN A 206 8.18 18.21 10.26
N LEU A 207 9.12 17.69 9.46
CA LEU A 207 10.46 18.21 9.26
C LEU A 207 10.69 18.54 7.78
N ALA A 208 10.66 19.84 7.45
CA ALA A 208 11.04 20.29 6.11
C ALA A 208 12.56 20.37 6.02
N VAL A 209 13.18 19.45 5.26
CA VAL A 209 14.65 19.41 5.12
C VAL A 209 15.09 20.21 3.89
N ASP A 210 16.13 21.01 4.05
CA ASP A 210 16.74 21.78 2.97
C ASP A 210 17.58 20.84 2.08
N GLY A 211 16.91 20.23 1.10
CA GLY A 211 17.52 19.23 0.24
C GLY A 211 16.50 18.57 -0.71
N THR A 212 16.88 17.40 -1.19
CA THR A 212 16.05 16.54 -2.05
C THR A 212 15.38 15.42 -1.22
N PHE A 213 14.50 14.66 -1.87
CA PHE A 213 13.96 13.44 -1.27
C PHE A 213 15.08 12.41 -0.96
N ASP A 214 16.08 12.31 -1.84
CA ASP A 214 17.21 11.41 -1.64
C ASP A 214 18.08 11.84 -0.45
N ASP A 215 18.20 13.15 -0.18
CA ASP A 215 18.88 13.66 1.02
C ASP A 215 18.11 13.27 2.29
N ALA A 216 16.79 13.41 2.30
CA ALA A 216 15.97 12.97 3.42
C ALA A 216 16.10 11.46 3.66
N GLN A 217 16.11 10.65 2.59
CA GLN A 217 16.34 9.21 2.68
C GLN A 217 17.76 8.87 3.18
N ARG A 218 18.77 9.60 2.74
CA ARG A 218 20.16 9.43 3.20
C ARG A 218 20.28 9.66 4.70
N VAL A 219 19.70 10.75 5.20
CA VAL A 219 19.64 11.06 6.64
C VAL A 219 18.93 9.95 7.41
N MET A 220 17.74 9.53 6.96
CA MET A 220 16.99 8.44 7.57
C MET A 220 17.81 7.16 7.64
N LYS A 221 18.40 6.72 6.53
CA LYS A 221 19.21 5.49 6.47
C LYS A 221 20.43 5.58 7.40
N ALA A 222 21.08 6.74 7.52
CA ALA A 222 22.20 6.93 8.43
C ALA A 222 21.80 6.77 9.90
N LEU A 223 20.63 7.32 10.31
CA LEU A 223 20.11 7.18 11.67
C LEU A 223 19.69 5.73 11.98
N PHE A 224 19.14 5.00 11.01
CA PHE A 224 18.82 3.57 11.19
C PHE A 224 20.06 2.66 11.26
N ARG A 225 21.19 3.05 10.65
CA ARG A 225 22.46 2.33 10.73
C ARG A 225 23.21 2.57 12.05
N ASP A 226 22.93 3.66 12.74
CA ASP A 226 23.43 3.92 14.09
C ASP A 226 22.64 3.09 15.09
N LEU A 227 23.07 1.84 15.32
CA LEU A 227 22.36 0.90 16.19
C LEU A 227 22.18 1.41 17.62
N PRO A 228 23.19 2.01 18.30
CA PRO A 228 23.00 2.58 19.62
C PRO A 228 21.91 3.66 19.67
N PHE A 229 21.86 4.56 18.68
CA PHE A 229 20.84 5.58 18.59
C PHE A 229 19.45 4.97 18.30
N LYS A 230 19.38 4.05 17.33
CA LYS A 230 18.16 3.33 16.98
C LYS A 230 17.54 2.61 18.20
N GLU A 231 18.36 1.93 18.98
CA GLU A 231 17.91 1.19 20.17
C GLU A 231 17.50 2.14 21.30
N LYS A 232 18.35 3.14 21.63
CA LYS A 232 18.05 4.11 22.69
C LYS A 232 16.73 4.83 22.47
N TYR A 233 16.46 5.25 21.25
CA TYR A 233 15.25 6.01 20.88
C TYR A 233 14.15 5.15 20.27
N ALA A 234 14.27 3.82 20.29
CA ALA A 234 13.30 2.88 19.75
C ALA A 234 12.80 3.29 18.34
N LEU A 235 13.75 3.56 17.42
CA LEU A 235 13.40 3.99 16.06
C LEU A 235 12.73 2.87 15.29
N GLY A 236 11.55 3.16 14.77
CA GLY A 236 10.77 2.32 13.88
C GLY A 236 10.52 2.98 12.52
N ALA A 237 10.16 2.20 11.53
CA ALA A 237 9.84 2.68 10.20
C ALA A 237 8.44 2.26 9.77
N VAL A 238 7.78 3.16 9.02
CA VAL A 238 6.56 2.84 8.25
C VAL A 238 6.95 2.86 6.78
N ASN A 239 7.25 1.70 6.22
CA ASN A 239 7.69 1.55 4.84
C ASN A 239 6.71 0.71 4.03
N SER A 240 6.85 0.73 2.68
CA SER A 240 5.99 -0.04 1.78
C SER A 240 6.19 -1.56 1.88
N VAL A 241 7.31 -1.99 2.46
CA VAL A 241 7.68 -3.41 2.53
C VAL A 241 7.19 -4.13 3.80
N ASN A 242 6.60 -3.41 4.77
CA ASN A 242 6.05 -4.05 5.95
C ASN A 242 4.96 -5.06 5.56
N TRP A 243 5.06 -6.30 6.06
CA TRP A 243 4.14 -7.38 5.69
C TRP A 243 2.68 -7.08 6.01
N ALA A 244 2.39 -6.42 7.13
CA ALA A 244 1.02 -6.04 7.47
C ALA A 244 0.36 -5.17 6.40
N ARG A 245 1.15 -4.39 5.63
CA ARG A 245 0.62 -3.59 4.52
C ARG A 245 0.20 -4.47 3.35
N VAL A 246 0.98 -5.48 3.01
CA VAL A 246 0.61 -6.44 1.95
C VAL A 246 -0.63 -7.23 2.37
N LEU A 247 -0.64 -7.72 3.62
CA LEU A 247 -1.76 -8.49 4.16
C LEU A 247 -3.08 -7.70 4.13
N ALA A 248 -3.07 -6.44 4.58
CA ALA A 248 -4.26 -5.59 4.56
C ALA A 248 -4.75 -5.30 3.13
N GLN A 249 -3.83 -5.25 2.16
CA GLN A 249 -4.17 -5.04 0.76
C GLN A 249 -4.75 -6.29 0.09
N MET A 250 -4.42 -7.49 0.54
CA MET A 250 -5.04 -8.72 0.01
C MET A 250 -6.57 -8.72 0.17
N VAL A 251 -7.08 -8.09 1.22
CA VAL A 251 -8.51 -8.06 1.56
C VAL A 251 -9.36 -7.48 0.44
N TYR A 252 -8.97 -6.33 -0.11
CA TYR A 252 -9.79 -5.68 -1.13
C TYR A 252 -9.78 -6.41 -2.49
N TYR A 253 -8.75 -7.22 -2.79
CA TYR A 253 -8.80 -8.10 -3.96
C TYR A 253 -9.87 -9.19 -3.80
N PHE A 254 -9.91 -9.84 -2.63
CA PHE A 254 -10.99 -10.77 -2.33
C PHE A 254 -12.35 -10.08 -2.35
N TYR A 255 -12.46 -8.92 -1.70
CA TYR A 255 -13.73 -8.19 -1.58
C TYR A 255 -14.31 -7.83 -2.95
N ALA A 256 -13.53 -7.14 -3.78
CA ALA A 256 -13.97 -6.74 -5.12
C ALA A 256 -14.14 -7.93 -6.07
N GLY A 257 -13.21 -8.88 -6.05
CA GLY A 257 -13.28 -10.06 -6.91
C GLY A 257 -14.51 -10.92 -6.63
N LEU A 258 -14.86 -11.13 -5.37
CA LEU A 258 -16.04 -11.89 -4.98
C LEU A 258 -17.35 -11.13 -5.29
N GLN A 259 -17.38 -9.81 -5.03
CA GLN A 259 -18.53 -8.98 -5.34
C GLN A 259 -18.82 -8.96 -6.84
N VAL A 260 -17.83 -8.63 -7.68
CA VAL A 260 -18.01 -8.53 -9.14
C VAL A 260 -18.37 -9.89 -9.76
N ARG A 261 -17.74 -10.98 -9.32
CA ARG A 261 -18.11 -12.32 -9.76
C ARG A 261 -19.56 -12.67 -9.43
N ARG A 262 -20.01 -12.34 -8.24
CA ARG A 262 -21.42 -12.57 -7.83
C ARG A 262 -22.41 -11.74 -8.66
N GLU A 263 -22.06 -10.49 -8.96
CA GLU A 263 -22.92 -9.57 -9.73
C GLU A 263 -23.00 -9.94 -11.21
N THR A 264 -21.89 -10.38 -11.79
CA THR A 264 -21.79 -10.66 -13.24
C THR A 264 -21.98 -12.13 -13.58
N GLY A 265 -21.85 -13.05 -12.62
CA GLY A 265 -21.80 -14.49 -12.86
C GLY A 265 -20.51 -14.98 -13.51
N ALA A 266 -19.49 -14.13 -13.63
CA ALA A 266 -18.22 -14.49 -14.26
C ALA A 266 -17.43 -15.51 -13.44
N ALA A 267 -16.77 -16.45 -14.13
CA ALA A 267 -15.92 -17.44 -13.48
C ALA A 267 -14.64 -16.82 -12.88
N GLN A 268 -14.08 -15.83 -13.54
CA GLN A 268 -12.83 -15.14 -13.15
C GLN A 268 -12.96 -13.64 -13.38
N VAL A 269 -12.07 -12.86 -12.77
CA VAL A 269 -11.94 -11.40 -12.98
C VAL A 269 -10.50 -11.05 -13.32
N SER A 270 -10.28 -9.93 -13.99
CA SER A 270 -8.95 -9.32 -14.17
C SER A 270 -8.85 -8.04 -13.34
N PHE A 271 -7.66 -7.75 -12.81
CA PHE A 271 -7.38 -6.52 -12.07
C PHE A 271 -6.37 -5.66 -12.80
N ALA A 272 -6.72 -4.41 -13.10
CA ALA A 272 -5.79 -3.40 -13.60
C ALA A 272 -5.24 -2.58 -12.42
N VAL A 273 -3.93 -2.67 -12.21
CA VAL A 273 -3.27 -2.15 -11.02
C VAL A 273 -2.22 -1.11 -11.38
N PRO A 274 -2.47 0.18 -11.07
CA PRO A 274 -1.44 1.22 -11.19
C PRO A 274 -0.28 0.87 -10.25
N THR A 275 0.90 0.63 -10.81
CA THR A 275 1.98 -0.02 -10.06
C THR A 275 3.23 0.84 -9.99
N GLY A 276 3.64 1.21 -8.76
CA GLY A 276 4.94 1.76 -8.42
C GLY A 276 5.78 0.73 -7.65
N ASN A 277 5.78 0.78 -6.32
CA ASN A 277 6.59 -0.07 -5.43
C ASN A 277 6.19 -1.56 -5.39
N PHE A 278 5.34 -2.02 -6.30
CA PHE A 278 4.90 -3.40 -6.43
C PHE A 278 4.09 -3.97 -5.25
N GLY A 279 3.81 -3.18 -4.21
CA GLY A 279 3.14 -3.68 -3.00
C GLY A 279 1.69 -4.07 -3.24
N ASP A 280 0.96 -3.25 -3.96
CA ASP A 280 -0.44 -3.44 -4.28
C ASP A 280 -0.65 -4.69 -5.16
N ILE A 281 -0.02 -4.74 -6.33
CA ILE A 281 -0.16 -5.89 -7.25
C ILE A 281 0.39 -7.19 -6.64
N LEU A 282 1.38 -7.12 -5.73
CA LEU A 282 1.86 -8.27 -4.97
C LEU A 282 0.76 -8.84 -4.06
N ALA A 283 -0.07 -7.98 -3.46
CA ALA A 283 -1.22 -8.43 -2.68
C ALA A 283 -2.24 -9.17 -3.56
N GLY A 284 -2.48 -8.68 -4.79
CA GLY A 284 -3.27 -9.39 -5.81
C GLY A 284 -2.67 -10.74 -6.21
N TYR A 285 -1.34 -10.78 -6.37
CA TYR A 285 -0.61 -12.01 -6.65
C TYR A 285 -0.79 -13.05 -5.52
N TYR A 286 -0.68 -12.64 -4.27
CA TYR A 286 -0.93 -13.55 -3.15
C TYR A 286 -2.41 -13.95 -3.05
N ALA A 287 -3.36 -13.06 -3.29
CA ALA A 287 -4.79 -13.40 -3.32
C ALA A 287 -5.10 -14.46 -4.40
N ALA A 288 -4.52 -14.33 -5.59
CA ALA A 288 -4.63 -15.34 -6.66
C ALA A 288 -4.03 -16.69 -6.24
N ARG A 289 -2.85 -16.69 -5.61
CA ARG A 289 -2.21 -17.90 -5.09
C ARG A 289 -2.96 -18.54 -3.93
N MET A 290 -3.73 -17.79 -3.17
CA MET A 290 -4.65 -18.32 -2.16
C MET A 290 -5.93 -18.91 -2.74
N GLY A 291 -6.18 -18.74 -4.05
CA GLY A 291 -7.30 -19.35 -4.76
C GLY A 291 -8.40 -18.38 -5.19
N LEU A 292 -8.20 -17.05 -5.06
CA LEU A 292 -9.11 -16.11 -5.71
C LEU A 292 -9.06 -16.32 -7.23
N PRO A 293 -10.19 -16.51 -7.92
CA PRO A 293 -10.21 -16.76 -9.35
C PRO A 293 -9.87 -15.50 -10.16
N VAL A 294 -8.57 -15.24 -10.29
CA VAL A 294 -8.00 -14.13 -11.08
C VAL A 294 -7.57 -14.68 -12.44
N LYS A 295 -8.06 -14.06 -13.51
CA LYS A 295 -7.62 -14.33 -14.88
C LYS A 295 -6.26 -13.70 -15.14
N GLN A 296 -6.14 -12.39 -14.89
CA GLN A 296 -4.90 -11.63 -15.05
C GLN A 296 -4.78 -10.50 -14.02
N LEU A 297 -3.55 -10.25 -13.62
CA LEU A 297 -3.11 -9.04 -12.96
C LEU A 297 -2.43 -8.15 -14.01
N ILE A 298 -3.11 -7.06 -14.38
CA ILE A 298 -2.64 -6.15 -15.42
C ILE A 298 -1.81 -5.07 -14.73
N LEU A 299 -0.50 -5.22 -14.81
CA LEU A 299 0.47 -4.28 -14.26
C LEU A 299 0.56 -3.05 -15.17
N ALA A 300 0.10 -1.93 -14.66
CA ALA A 300 0.12 -0.66 -15.37
C ALA A 300 1.21 0.25 -14.78
N THR A 301 2.17 0.68 -15.62
CA THR A 301 3.17 1.69 -15.27
C THR A 301 2.91 2.98 -16.04
N ASN A 302 3.46 4.10 -15.55
CA ASN A 302 3.65 5.30 -16.36
C ASN A 302 4.94 5.16 -17.20
N GLU A 303 5.51 6.28 -17.65
CA GLU A 303 6.76 6.31 -18.42
C GLU A 303 7.95 5.66 -17.69
N ASN A 304 7.86 5.50 -16.36
CA ASN A 304 8.83 4.76 -15.56
C ASN A 304 8.53 3.26 -15.63
N ASP A 305 8.88 2.64 -16.73
CA ASP A 305 8.37 1.37 -17.23
C ASP A 305 9.14 0.11 -16.79
N ILE A 306 10.06 0.22 -15.85
CA ILE A 306 10.97 -0.89 -15.47
C ILE A 306 10.23 -2.21 -15.19
N LEU A 307 9.09 -2.15 -14.50
CA LEU A 307 8.27 -3.33 -14.20
C LEU A 307 7.56 -3.86 -15.46
N ALA A 308 7.01 -2.98 -16.28
CA ALA A 308 6.33 -3.39 -17.51
C ALA A 308 7.32 -4.07 -18.48
N ARG A 309 8.55 -3.52 -18.62
CA ARG A 309 9.63 -4.17 -19.38
C ARG A 309 9.98 -5.53 -18.82
N PHE A 310 10.12 -5.64 -17.49
CA PHE A 310 10.43 -6.92 -16.85
C PHE A 310 9.39 -8.00 -17.19
N PHE A 311 8.11 -7.76 -16.99
CA PHE A 311 7.08 -8.77 -17.22
C PHE A 311 6.94 -9.15 -18.70
N ASN A 312 7.23 -8.23 -19.61
CA ASN A 312 7.18 -8.47 -21.06
C ASN A 312 8.44 -9.11 -21.64
N THR A 313 9.63 -8.85 -21.04
CA THR A 313 10.92 -9.26 -21.65
C THR A 313 11.82 -10.09 -20.74
N GLY A 314 11.51 -10.15 -19.47
CA GLY A 314 12.36 -10.75 -18.44
C GLY A 314 13.52 -9.84 -17.99
N GLU A 315 13.63 -8.62 -18.52
CA GLU A 315 14.71 -7.69 -18.20
C GLU A 315 14.26 -6.62 -17.19
N TYR A 316 14.93 -6.57 -16.04
CA TYR A 316 14.75 -5.53 -15.02
C TYR A 316 16.02 -4.69 -15.00
N GLN A 317 16.01 -3.54 -15.69
CA GLN A 317 17.19 -2.68 -15.87
C GLN A 317 16.88 -1.25 -15.46
N LEU A 318 17.72 -0.68 -14.62
CA LEU A 318 17.63 0.71 -14.17
C LEU A 318 17.65 1.68 -15.36
N GLY A 319 16.81 2.69 -15.27
CA GLY A 319 16.74 3.83 -16.18
C GLY A 319 16.83 5.14 -15.41
N THR A 320 16.49 6.23 -16.07
CA THR A 320 16.33 7.53 -15.43
C THR A 320 14.89 7.74 -15.03
N VAL A 321 14.64 8.22 -13.80
CA VAL A 321 13.30 8.59 -13.36
C VAL A 321 12.79 9.79 -14.15
N VAL A 322 11.60 9.66 -14.71
CA VAL A 322 10.90 10.74 -15.42
C VAL A 322 9.75 11.23 -14.53
N PRO A 323 9.69 12.53 -14.17
CA PRO A 323 8.54 13.08 -13.45
C PRO A 323 7.27 13.04 -14.31
N THR A 324 6.18 12.52 -13.74
CA THR A 324 4.91 12.33 -14.47
C THR A 324 3.71 12.94 -13.73
N ALA A 325 2.51 12.82 -14.34
CA ALA A 325 1.25 13.20 -13.71
C ALA A 325 0.84 12.24 -12.57
N SER A 326 1.44 11.05 -12.50
CA SER A 326 1.19 10.01 -11.48
C SER A 326 2.42 9.75 -10.59
N PRO A 327 2.83 10.72 -9.77
CA PRO A 327 4.14 10.75 -9.10
C PRO A 327 4.41 9.59 -8.13
N SER A 328 3.37 8.93 -7.61
CA SER A 328 3.55 7.75 -6.74
C SER A 328 4.09 6.52 -7.50
N MET A 329 4.12 6.57 -8.83
CA MET A 329 4.65 5.54 -9.73
C MET A 329 6.01 5.92 -10.34
N ASP A 330 6.57 7.12 -10.04
CA ASP A 330 7.85 7.60 -10.55
C ASP A 330 9.00 6.92 -9.80
N ILE A 331 9.26 5.66 -10.13
CA ILE A 331 10.29 4.83 -9.48
C ILE A 331 11.12 4.06 -10.50
N GLN A 332 12.33 3.67 -10.10
CA GLN A 332 13.21 2.76 -10.85
C GLN A 332 13.56 1.48 -10.07
N VAL A 333 13.27 1.44 -8.75
CA VAL A 333 13.43 0.24 -7.94
C VAL A 333 12.14 0.00 -7.16
N ALA A 334 11.44 -1.08 -7.50
CA ALA A 334 10.20 -1.45 -6.84
C ALA A 334 10.50 -2.25 -5.57
N SER A 335 10.28 -1.64 -4.41
CA SER A 335 10.74 -2.15 -3.11
C SER A 335 10.16 -3.52 -2.70
N ASN A 336 8.96 -3.89 -3.19
CA ASN A 336 8.35 -5.20 -2.89
C ASN A 336 8.63 -6.26 -3.94
N PHE A 337 9.31 -5.92 -5.04
CA PHE A 337 9.55 -6.82 -6.15
C PHE A 337 10.43 -8.02 -5.77
N GLU A 338 11.31 -7.86 -4.78
CA GLU A 338 12.13 -8.94 -4.22
C GLU A 338 11.29 -10.15 -3.75
N ARG A 339 10.08 -9.91 -3.18
CA ARG A 339 9.18 -10.99 -2.76
C ARG A 339 8.68 -11.84 -3.93
N TYR A 340 8.34 -11.18 -5.03
CA TYR A 340 7.96 -11.86 -6.25
C TYR A 340 9.13 -12.65 -6.87
N LEU A 341 10.32 -12.04 -6.91
CA LEU A 341 11.54 -12.72 -7.37
C LEU A 341 11.86 -13.94 -6.52
N PHE A 342 11.69 -13.86 -5.20
CA PHE A 342 11.89 -14.99 -4.29
C PHE A 342 10.98 -16.15 -4.64
N ASP A 343 9.68 -15.91 -4.83
CA ASP A 343 8.75 -16.94 -5.28
C ASP A 343 9.08 -17.44 -6.71
N LYS A 344 9.54 -16.56 -7.60
CA LYS A 344 9.91 -16.90 -8.99
C LYS A 344 11.13 -17.80 -9.09
N VAL A 345 12.05 -17.72 -8.14
CA VAL A 345 13.19 -18.64 -8.01
C VAL A 345 12.89 -19.84 -7.09
N GLU A 346 11.61 -20.14 -6.87
CA GLU A 346 11.14 -21.29 -6.04
C GLU A 346 11.65 -21.22 -4.59
N ARG A 347 11.82 -19.98 -4.08
CA ARG A 347 12.32 -19.67 -2.73
C ARG A 347 13.77 -20.12 -2.48
N ASP A 348 14.55 -20.28 -3.54
CA ASP A 348 15.99 -20.51 -3.47
C ASP A 348 16.72 -19.23 -3.07
N VAL A 349 17.18 -19.18 -1.82
CA VAL A 349 17.84 -18.02 -1.20
C VAL A 349 19.15 -17.68 -1.94
N ASP A 350 20.00 -18.69 -2.21
CA ASP A 350 21.31 -18.45 -2.82
C ASP A 350 21.17 -17.87 -4.24
N ARG A 351 20.20 -18.38 -4.97
CA ARG A 351 19.87 -17.88 -6.30
C ARG A 351 19.34 -16.46 -6.26
N LEU A 352 18.43 -16.13 -5.33
CA LEU A 352 17.93 -14.77 -5.17
C LEU A 352 19.03 -13.80 -4.79
N VAL A 353 19.85 -14.13 -3.77
CA VAL A 353 20.95 -13.27 -3.31
C VAL A 353 21.93 -12.98 -4.45
N THR A 354 22.33 -14.03 -5.20
CA THR A 354 23.20 -13.86 -6.38
C THR A 354 22.58 -12.91 -7.42
N MET A 355 21.28 -13.00 -7.66
CA MET A 355 20.58 -12.11 -8.61
C MET A 355 20.56 -10.66 -8.10
N LEU A 356 20.31 -10.44 -6.82
CA LEU A 356 20.24 -9.11 -6.21
C LEU A 356 21.63 -8.44 -6.16
N GLU A 357 22.68 -9.18 -5.80
CA GLU A 357 24.07 -8.70 -5.84
C GLU A 357 24.50 -8.32 -7.26
N GLY A 358 24.13 -9.14 -8.24
CA GLY A 358 24.34 -8.83 -9.66
C GLY A 358 23.63 -7.55 -10.09
N PHE A 359 22.40 -7.36 -9.63
CA PHE A 359 21.62 -6.14 -9.88
C PHE A 359 22.26 -4.90 -9.22
N GLU A 360 22.72 -5.01 -7.97
CA GLU A 360 23.40 -3.91 -7.28
C GLU A 360 24.70 -3.48 -8.01
N GLN A 361 25.40 -4.43 -8.61
CA GLN A 361 26.67 -4.15 -9.32
C GLN A 361 26.45 -3.59 -10.73
N THR A 362 25.43 -4.09 -11.44
CA THR A 362 25.24 -3.82 -12.89
C THR A 362 24.07 -2.91 -13.20
N GLY A 363 23.15 -2.72 -12.26
CA GLY A 363 21.87 -2.06 -12.47
C GLY A 363 20.89 -2.89 -13.32
N ALA A 364 21.16 -4.17 -13.55
CA ALA A 364 20.33 -5.04 -14.39
C ALA A 364 20.23 -6.45 -13.83
N LEU A 365 19.07 -7.07 -13.96
CA LEU A 365 18.88 -8.51 -13.78
C LEU A 365 17.98 -9.07 -14.89
N ARG A 366 18.06 -10.37 -15.11
CA ARG A 366 17.26 -11.05 -16.12
C ARG A 366 16.71 -12.38 -15.59
N VAL A 367 15.46 -12.67 -15.95
CA VAL A 367 14.84 -13.98 -15.74
C VAL A 367 14.39 -14.59 -17.07
N PRO A 368 14.35 -15.93 -17.21
CA PRO A 368 13.85 -16.56 -18.42
C PRO A 368 12.33 -16.35 -18.55
N LEU A 369 11.87 -16.24 -19.79
CA LEU A 369 10.46 -16.22 -20.13
C LEU A 369 9.83 -17.59 -19.97
N THR A 370 8.62 -17.65 -19.43
CA THR A 370 7.80 -18.84 -19.39
C THR A 370 7.17 -19.06 -20.77
N SER A 371 7.28 -20.28 -21.30
CA SER A 371 6.76 -20.59 -22.64
C SER A 371 7.27 -19.67 -23.76
N GLY A 372 8.40 -18.97 -23.55
CA GLY A 372 9.07 -18.14 -24.54
C GLY A 372 8.43 -16.77 -24.82
N SER A 373 7.36 -16.39 -24.12
CA SER A 373 6.63 -15.15 -24.44
C SER A 373 6.41 -14.17 -23.27
N VAL A 374 6.30 -14.66 -22.04
CA VAL A 374 6.05 -13.82 -20.84
C VAL A 374 6.81 -14.38 -19.64
N VAL A 375 7.07 -13.53 -18.64
CA VAL A 375 7.70 -13.96 -17.39
C VAL A 375 6.76 -14.84 -16.58
N ASP A 376 5.49 -14.48 -16.51
CA ASP A 376 4.47 -15.16 -15.72
C ASP A 376 3.09 -14.97 -16.39
N PRO A 377 2.38 -16.05 -16.74
CA PRO A 377 1.08 -15.96 -17.44
C PRO A 377 -0.04 -15.31 -16.60
N LEU A 378 0.12 -15.22 -15.28
CA LEU A 378 -0.82 -14.47 -14.43
C LEU A 378 -0.74 -12.97 -14.68
N PHE A 379 0.39 -12.45 -15.18
CA PHE A 379 0.59 -11.03 -15.40
C PHE A 379 0.46 -10.66 -16.89
N ALA A 380 -0.24 -9.55 -17.13
CA ALA A 380 -0.09 -8.74 -18.33
C ALA A 380 0.53 -7.39 -17.91
N ALA A 381 1.28 -6.73 -18.78
CA ALA A 381 1.91 -5.48 -18.41
C ALA A 381 1.92 -4.47 -19.57
N GLY A 382 1.73 -3.19 -19.23
CA GLY A 382 1.74 -2.10 -20.19
C GLY A 382 2.08 -0.74 -19.59
N VAL A 383 2.33 0.21 -20.50
CA VAL A 383 2.65 1.60 -20.17
C VAL A 383 1.47 2.50 -20.53
N GLY A 384 1.00 3.30 -19.59
CA GLY A 384 0.11 4.43 -19.81
C GLY A 384 0.91 5.72 -19.74
N ASP A 385 1.30 6.25 -20.88
CA ASP A 385 2.05 7.51 -20.94
C ASP A 385 1.16 8.72 -20.59
N ARG A 386 1.76 9.93 -20.52
CA ARG A 386 1.05 11.17 -20.20
C ARG A 386 -0.15 11.40 -21.14
N VAL A 387 0.00 11.11 -22.42
CA VAL A 387 -1.07 11.36 -23.41
C VAL A 387 -2.25 10.42 -23.14
N ALA A 388 -1.99 9.14 -23.01
CA ALA A 388 -3.01 8.13 -22.68
C ALA A 388 -3.68 8.42 -21.33
N THR A 389 -2.91 8.84 -20.33
CA THR A 389 -3.40 9.19 -18.99
C THR A 389 -4.40 10.35 -19.05
N LEU A 390 -4.01 11.50 -19.62
CA LEU A 390 -4.87 12.69 -19.69
C LEU A 390 -6.07 12.46 -20.60
N ASP A 391 -5.92 11.72 -21.70
CA ASP A 391 -7.04 11.38 -22.57
C ASP A 391 -8.05 10.47 -21.87
N THR A 392 -7.59 9.51 -21.07
CA THR A 392 -8.47 8.63 -20.30
C THR A 392 -9.25 9.40 -19.23
N ILE A 393 -8.61 10.33 -18.50
CA ILE A 393 -9.32 11.22 -17.55
C ILE A 393 -10.41 11.99 -18.27
N ARG A 394 -10.08 12.65 -19.40
CA ARG A 394 -11.02 13.44 -20.20
C ARG A 394 -12.19 12.60 -20.69
N ARG A 395 -11.90 11.45 -21.27
CA ARG A 395 -12.89 10.53 -21.84
C ARG A 395 -13.87 10.01 -20.79
N TYR A 396 -13.37 9.55 -19.65
CA TYR A 396 -14.23 9.02 -18.56
C TYR A 396 -15.09 10.12 -17.96
N HIS A 397 -14.56 11.30 -17.74
CA HIS A 397 -15.34 12.45 -17.29
C HIS A 397 -16.42 12.85 -18.32
N ALA A 398 -16.08 12.98 -19.60
CA ALA A 398 -17.01 13.41 -20.64
C ALA A 398 -18.11 12.38 -20.93
N THR A 399 -17.79 11.08 -20.90
CA THR A 399 -18.71 10.01 -21.32
C THR A 399 -19.54 9.48 -20.15
N HIS A 400 -18.94 9.39 -18.95
CA HIS A 400 -19.54 8.73 -17.80
C HIS A 400 -19.78 9.66 -16.60
N GLY A 401 -19.30 10.92 -16.68
CA GLY A 401 -19.34 11.85 -15.53
C GLY A 401 -18.45 11.40 -14.36
N TYR A 402 -17.54 10.45 -14.60
CA TYR A 402 -16.66 9.89 -13.57
C TYR A 402 -15.25 10.45 -13.71
N LEU A 403 -14.74 11.07 -12.65
CA LEU A 403 -13.43 11.70 -12.65
C LEU A 403 -12.39 10.74 -12.08
N LEU A 404 -11.42 10.35 -12.90
CA LEU A 404 -10.28 9.50 -12.50
C LEU A 404 -9.12 10.37 -12.01
N ASP A 405 -8.40 9.91 -10.97
CA ASP A 405 -7.06 10.45 -10.69
C ASP A 405 -6.04 9.91 -11.70
N PRO A 406 -4.87 10.55 -11.87
CA PRO A 406 -3.93 10.16 -12.91
C PRO A 406 -3.35 8.75 -12.73
N HIS A 407 -3.22 8.22 -11.51
CA HIS A 407 -2.75 6.86 -11.28
C HIS A 407 -3.81 5.85 -11.75
N THR A 408 -5.06 6.05 -11.33
CA THR A 408 -6.20 5.24 -11.78
C THR A 408 -6.35 5.29 -13.30
N ALA A 409 -6.16 6.46 -13.91
CA ALA A 409 -6.23 6.63 -15.35
C ALA A 409 -5.15 5.81 -16.09
N VAL A 410 -3.93 5.73 -15.56
CA VAL A 410 -2.90 4.80 -16.08
C VAL A 410 -3.39 3.36 -16.01
N GLY A 411 -3.95 2.94 -14.85
CA GLY A 411 -4.51 1.61 -14.66
C GLY A 411 -5.60 1.27 -15.68
N VAL A 412 -6.56 2.17 -15.86
CA VAL A 412 -7.67 2.02 -16.82
C VAL A 412 -7.15 1.99 -18.26
N ALA A 413 -6.32 2.96 -18.66
CA ALA A 413 -5.78 3.05 -20.02
C ALA A 413 -5.01 1.79 -20.46
N VAL A 414 -4.28 1.18 -19.52
CA VAL A 414 -3.59 -0.08 -19.78
C VAL A 414 -4.56 -1.25 -19.71
N GLY A 415 -5.43 -1.29 -18.68
CA GLY A 415 -6.38 -2.38 -18.46
C GLY A 415 -7.31 -2.61 -19.64
N GLU A 416 -7.83 -1.57 -20.26
CA GLU A 416 -8.72 -1.65 -21.42
C GLU A 416 -8.09 -2.39 -22.62
N ARG A 417 -6.77 -2.41 -22.74
CA ARG A 417 -6.05 -3.13 -23.82
C ARG A 417 -6.05 -4.65 -23.63
N PHE A 418 -6.38 -5.11 -22.42
CA PHE A 418 -6.39 -6.52 -22.05
C PHE A 418 -7.78 -7.02 -21.65
N MET A 419 -8.84 -6.28 -21.96
CA MET A 419 -10.21 -6.75 -21.74
C MET A 419 -10.50 -7.98 -22.58
N GLU A 420 -11.16 -8.97 -21.98
CA GLU A 420 -11.62 -10.19 -22.64
C GLU A 420 -13.12 -10.36 -22.42
N ASP A 421 -13.84 -10.82 -23.45
CA ASP A 421 -15.27 -11.08 -23.36
C ASP A 421 -15.57 -12.08 -22.24
N GLY A 422 -16.51 -11.75 -21.36
CA GLY A 422 -16.93 -12.59 -20.23
C GLY A 422 -15.99 -12.57 -19.02
N VAL A 423 -14.91 -11.76 -19.05
CA VAL A 423 -14.00 -11.55 -17.92
C VAL A 423 -14.08 -10.08 -17.48
N PRO A 424 -14.79 -9.76 -16.39
CA PRO A 424 -14.86 -8.39 -15.89
C PRO A 424 -13.49 -7.82 -15.54
N LEU A 425 -13.25 -6.57 -15.93
CA LEU A 425 -12.07 -5.81 -15.57
C LEU A 425 -12.37 -4.97 -14.31
N ILE A 426 -11.55 -5.13 -13.28
CA ILE A 426 -11.58 -4.32 -12.06
C ILE A 426 -10.36 -3.42 -12.06
N ALA A 427 -10.55 -2.10 -12.18
CA ALA A 427 -9.47 -1.12 -12.11
C ALA A 427 -9.36 -0.57 -10.68
N LEU A 428 -8.17 -0.56 -10.11
CA LEU A 428 -7.92 -0.04 -8.77
C LEU A 428 -7.80 1.49 -8.81
N ALA A 429 -8.73 2.17 -8.15
CA ALA A 429 -8.70 3.63 -7.97
C ALA A 429 -7.96 3.96 -6.67
N THR A 430 -6.68 4.28 -6.82
CA THR A 430 -5.72 4.34 -5.72
C THR A 430 -5.68 5.68 -4.99
N ALA A 431 -6.27 6.74 -5.55
CA ALA A 431 -6.38 8.04 -4.92
C ALA A 431 -7.61 8.81 -5.41
N HIS A 432 -8.08 9.75 -4.59
CA HIS A 432 -9.13 10.67 -4.99
C HIS A 432 -8.60 11.73 -5.96
N PRO A 433 -9.28 12.05 -7.08
CA PRO A 433 -8.81 13.01 -8.09
C PRO A 433 -8.52 14.41 -7.55
N ALA A 434 -9.20 14.84 -6.48
CA ALA A 434 -8.97 16.14 -5.85
C ALA A 434 -7.53 16.36 -5.32
N LYS A 435 -6.73 15.33 -5.23
CA LYS A 435 -5.30 15.42 -4.84
C LYS A 435 -4.39 15.88 -5.98
N PHE A 436 -4.87 15.89 -7.22
CA PHE A 436 -4.06 16.06 -8.43
C PHE A 436 -4.64 17.13 -9.36
N SER A 437 -4.90 18.34 -8.81
CA SER A 437 -5.60 19.44 -9.50
C SER A 437 -4.97 19.78 -10.85
N GLN A 438 -3.65 19.87 -10.96
CA GLN A 438 -2.98 20.19 -12.21
C GLN A 438 -3.25 19.15 -13.31
N ALA A 439 -3.19 17.85 -12.99
CA ALA A 439 -3.45 16.79 -13.96
C ALA A 439 -4.93 16.78 -14.40
N ILE A 440 -5.85 17.07 -13.48
CA ILE A 440 -7.28 17.20 -13.78
C ILE A 440 -7.55 18.40 -14.70
N GLU A 441 -6.95 19.56 -14.40
CA GLU A 441 -7.07 20.76 -15.22
C GLU A 441 -6.44 20.55 -16.61
N ASP A 442 -5.24 19.97 -16.68
CA ASP A 442 -4.59 19.62 -17.96
C ASP A 442 -5.46 18.68 -18.81
N ALA A 443 -6.17 17.76 -18.20
CA ALA A 443 -7.01 16.79 -18.89
C ALA A 443 -8.35 17.38 -19.34
N THR A 444 -9.02 18.16 -18.49
CA THR A 444 -10.43 18.58 -18.69
C THR A 444 -10.58 20.04 -19.07
N GLY A 445 -9.56 20.87 -18.84
CA GLY A 445 -9.63 22.33 -18.98
C GLY A 445 -10.47 22.99 -17.89
N GLN A 446 -10.81 22.29 -16.79
CA GLN A 446 -11.71 22.75 -15.74
C GLN A 446 -11.10 22.45 -14.37
N ASP A 447 -11.37 23.33 -13.40
CA ASP A 447 -11.05 23.12 -11.99
C ASP A 447 -12.13 22.22 -11.34
N LEU A 448 -11.92 20.90 -11.41
CA LEU A 448 -12.83 19.88 -10.88
C LEU A 448 -12.24 19.14 -9.66
N ALA A 449 -11.02 19.47 -9.27
CA ALA A 449 -10.28 18.75 -8.23
C ALA A 449 -10.63 19.23 -6.83
N HIS A 450 -11.88 19.05 -6.41
CA HIS A 450 -12.39 19.49 -5.12
C HIS A 450 -12.80 18.34 -4.21
N HIS A 451 -12.53 18.48 -2.93
CA HIS A 451 -13.05 17.61 -1.88
C HIS A 451 -13.09 18.36 -0.55
N PRO A 452 -14.21 18.31 0.21
CA PRO A 452 -14.38 19.12 1.42
C PRO A 452 -13.24 18.98 2.45
N ARG A 453 -12.72 17.77 2.63
CA ARG A 453 -11.57 17.53 3.53
C ARG A 453 -10.30 18.22 3.06
N LEU A 454 -10.03 18.30 1.77
CA LEU A 454 -8.83 18.92 1.21
C LEU A 454 -9.00 20.44 1.14
N ASP A 455 -10.19 20.91 0.80
CA ASP A 455 -10.48 22.34 0.75
C ASP A 455 -10.37 22.99 2.12
N ALA A 456 -10.78 22.28 3.19
CA ALA A 456 -10.63 22.73 4.56
C ALA A 456 -9.16 22.89 5.03
N LEU A 457 -8.20 22.25 4.35
CA LEU A 457 -6.78 22.38 4.70
C LEU A 457 -6.14 23.66 4.18
N LYS A 458 -6.75 24.33 3.19
CA LYS A 458 -6.16 25.52 2.52
C LYS A 458 -5.80 26.62 3.52
N ASP A 459 -6.68 26.88 4.48
CA ASP A 459 -6.53 27.95 5.48
C ASP A 459 -6.22 27.41 6.89
N ALA A 460 -6.02 26.09 7.03
CA ALA A 460 -5.73 25.47 8.32
C ALA A 460 -4.33 25.84 8.83
N PRO A 461 -4.14 26.00 10.15
CA PRO A 461 -2.84 26.25 10.74
C PRO A 461 -1.90 25.06 10.51
N THR A 462 -0.62 25.35 10.33
CA THR A 462 0.40 24.32 10.07
C THR A 462 1.48 24.32 11.13
N ARG A 463 2.05 23.14 11.39
CA ARG A 463 3.24 22.94 12.22
C ARG A 463 4.28 22.16 11.43
N CYS A 464 5.41 22.80 11.16
CA CYS A 464 6.55 22.22 10.46
C CYS A 464 7.83 22.91 10.90
N VAL A 465 8.89 22.14 11.09
CA VAL A 465 10.21 22.66 11.47
C VAL A 465 11.15 22.52 10.29
N ALA A 466 11.80 23.64 9.91
CA ALA A 466 12.83 23.60 8.87
C ALA A 466 14.18 23.18 9.47
N LEU A 467 14.83 22.20 8.85
CA LEU A 467 16.13 21.68 9.27
C LEU A 467 17.07 21.53 8.05
N PRO A 468 18.38 21.68 8.23
CA PRO A 468 19.31 21.26 7.20
C PRO A 468 19.23 19.74 6.99
N ALA A 469 19.52 19.28 5.77
CA ALA A 469 19.50 17.85 5.42
C ALA A 469 20.77 17.13 5.96
N GLU A 470 21.02 17.30 7.26
CA GLU A 470 22.15 16.77 8.00
C GLU A 470 21.71 15.79 9.08
N VAL A 471 22.48 14.70 9.23
CA VAL A 471 22.17 13.63 10.21
C VAL A 471 22.09 14.18 11.63
N GLU A 472 23.03 15.04 12.01
CA GLU A 472 23.14 15.56 13.37
C GLU A 472 22.00 16.54 13.72
N ALA A 473 21.52 17.32 12.76
CA ALA A 473 20.40 18.22 12.95
C ALA A 473 19.10 17.43 13.25
N VAL A 474 18.83 16.39 12.49
CA VAL A 474 17.66 15.54 12.71
C VAL A 474 17.82 14.70 13.99
N ARG A 475 19.02 14.19 14.27
CA ARG A 475 19.36 13.48 15.52
C ARG A 475 19.04 14.33 16.75
N SER A 476 19.58 15.55 16.79
CA SER A 476 19.37 16.47 17.91
C SER A 476 17.91 16.79 18.11
N TYR A 477 17.18 17.06 17.02
CA TYR A 477 15.75 17.32 17.09
C TYR A 477 14.96 16.14 17.67
N ILE A 478 15.21 14.91 17.21
CA ILE A 478 14.54 13.71 17.77
C ILE A 478 14.85 13.59 19.27
N THR A 479 16.12 13.78 19.66
CA THR A 479 16.54 13.71 21.06
C THR A 479 15.78 14.72 21.93
N GLU A 480 15.67 15.96 21.50
CA GLU A 480 14.97 17.05 22.22
C GLU A 480 13.47 16.79 22.37
N GLN A 481 12.85 16.08 21.43
CA GLN A 481 11.40 15.82 21.51
C GLN A 481 11.06 14.53 22.29
N VAL A 482 12.01 13.63 22.51
CA VAL A 482 11.76 12.32 23.13
C VAL A 482 12.26 12.24 24.58
N ASP A 483 13.38 12.92 24.92
CA ASP A 483 13.93 13.00 26.29
C ASP A 483 13.10 13.98 27.15
#